data_33c2e1918d4beae54cfcfe82451855fc
#
_entry.id   33c2e1918d4beae54cfcfe82451855fc
#
_cell.length_a   1.000
_cell.length_b   1.000
_cell.length_c   1.000
_cell.angle_alpha   90.00
_cell.angle_beta   90.00
_cell.angle_gamma   90.00
#
_symmetry.space_group_name_H-M   'P 1'
#
loop_
_entity.id
_entity.type
_entity.pdbx_description
1 polymer ?
#
loop_
_entity_poly.entity_id
_entity_poly.type
_entity_poly.pdbx_seq_one_letter_code
_entity_poly.pdbx_strand_id
1 'polypeptide(L)'
;NYLAYFTSWISLTGRVETIADYNEIRGRADVLLSLGGDGTLLETIAFVQNSGIPVLGINTGRLGFLAGVTPEEASGFAARLLSKQYALDKRTLLRVDRPDDLFGDVNYALNEFTVQRRESSAMLTIHTWVNGEFLNAYWADGLIISTPTGSTAYSLSCGGPLMIPDAKSFVITPLSPHNLNVCPLVIPDDSVIKLKVEGRSPQFLATLDARERSFGTDTEIIIRREDFKISLIRFHEQHFFQTIRQKLNWGQDRRN
;
A
#
# COMPACT_ATOMS: atom_id res chain seq x y z
N ASN A 1 7.17 -4.34 20.74
CA ASN A 1 8.05 -3.55 21.65
C ASN A 1 8.37 -2.12 21.14
N TYR A 2 7.49 -1.54 20.32
CA TYR A 2 7.64 -0.16 19.83
C TYR A 2 7.28 0.88 20.90
N LEU A 3 6.44 0.55 21.86
CA LEU A 3 6.08 1.44 22.97
C LEU A 3 7.27 1.82 23.86
N ALA A 4 8.24 0.92 24.03
CA ALA A 4 9.45 1.18 24.84
C ALA A 4 10.35 2.27 24.23
N TYR A 5 10.34 2.42 22.90
CA TYR A 5 11.08 3.49 22.22
C TYR A 5 10.39 4.87 22.41
N PHE A 6 9.07 4.89 22.45
CA PHE A 6 8.28 6.12 22.60
C PHE A 6 8.38 6.76 23.96
N THR A 7 8.37 5.95 25.02
CA THR A 7 8.46 6.45 26.41
C THR A 7 9.78 7.15 26.73
N SER A 8 10.84 6.90 25.95
CA SER A 8 12.14 7.59 26.13
C SER A 8 12.20 8.97 25.49
N TRP A 9 11.30 9.27 24.52
CA TRP A 9 11.33 10.54 23.76
C TRP A 9 10.23 11.52 24.16
N ILE A 10 9.16 11.03 24.78
CA ILE A 10 8.04 11.86 25.21
C ILE A 10 7.86 11.67 26.72
N SER A 11 8.09 12.72 27.50
CA SER A 11 7.62 12.79 28.89
C SER A 11 6.10 12.83 28.86
N LEU A 12 5.47 11.66 28.79
CA LEU A 12 4.02 11.54 28.84
C LEU A 12 3.56 11.84 30.26
N THR A 13 3.05 13.02 30.47
CA THR A 13 2.34 13.39 31.70
C THR A 13 0.90 12.90 31.57
N GLY A 14 0.63 11.69 32.02
CA GLY A 14 -0.71 11.11 31.96
C GLY A 14 -0.72 9.60 32.04
N ARG A 15 -1.91 9.03 32.05
CA ARG A 15 -2.10 7.58 32.00
C ARG A 15 -1.85 7.07 30.58
N VAL A 16 -0.87 6.18 30.41
CA VAL A 16 -0.58 5.48 29.15
C VAL A 16 -1.20 4.10 29.21
N GLU A 17 -2.02 3.78 28.22
CA GLU A 17 -2.59 2.44 28.03
C GLU A 17 -1.92 1.80 26.80
N THR A 18 -1.57 0.52 26.90
CA THR A 18 -1.10 -0.27 25.78
C THR A 18 -2.30 -0.94 25.11
N ILE A 19 -2.43 -0.77 23.81
CA ILE A 19 -3.49 -1.36 22.99
C ILE A 19 -2.83 -2.33 22.02
N ALA A 20 -3.27 -3.58 22.01
CA ALA A 20 -2.74 -4.64 21.15
C ALA A 20 -3.71 -5.03 20.04
N ASP A 21 -5.00 -4.77 20.20
CA ASP A 21 -6.05 -5.20 19.29
C ASP A 21 -6.79 -3.99 18.70
N TYR A 22 -7.10 -4.07 17.42
CA TYR A 22 -7.90 -3.12 16.68
C TYR A 22 -9.26 -2.82 17.35
N ASN A 23 -9.93 -3.84 17.91
CA ASN A 23 -11.23 -3.67 18.54
C ASN A 23 -11.17 -2.76 19.78
N GLU A 24 -10.00 -2.67 20.42
CA GLU A 24 -9.79 -1.84 21.61
C GLU A 24 -9.75 -0.33 21.29
N ILE A 25 -9.36 0.06 20.06
CA ILE A 25 -9.28 1.48 19.67
C ILE A 25 -10.57 2.03 19.07
N ARG A 26 -11.46 1.15 18.60
CA ARG A 26 -12.67 1.56 17.91
C ARG A 26 -13.57 2.40 18.84
N GLY A 27 -13.86 3.63 18.43
CA GLY A 27 -14.65 4.59 19.22
C GLY A 27 -13.94 5.19 20.43
N ARG A 28 -12.62 4.93 20.61
CA ARG A 28 -11.82 5.46 21.72
C ARG A 28 -10.70 6.40 21.28
N ALA A 29 -10.39 6.41 19.99
CA ALA A 29 -9.38 7.28 19.43
C ALA A 29 -9.97 8.11 18.27
N ASP A 30 -9.62 9.41 18.24
CA ASP A 30 -10.00 10.33 17.17
C ASP A 30 -8.98 10.33 16.02
N VAL A 31 -7.73 10.02 16.31
CA VAL A 31 -6.61 10.01 15.36
C VAL A 31 -5.60 8.95 15.78
N LEU A 32 -5.02 8.25 14.82
CA LEU A 32 -3.88 7.37 15.03
C LEU A 32 -2.60 8.01 14.45
N LEU A 33 -1.54 8.04 15.26
CA LEU A 33 -0.23 8.54 14.82
C LEU A 33 0.67 7.36 14.44
N SER A 34 1.13 7.33 13.19
CA SER A 34 2.12 6.39 12.72
C SER A 34 3.50 7.05 12.70
N LEU A 35 4.42 6.56 13.51
CA LEU A 35 5.74 7.14 13.68
C LEU A 35 6.79 6.23 13.08
N GLY A 36 7.34 6.64 11.96
CA GLY A 36 8.30 5.85 11.20
C GLY A 36 8.33 6.25 9.73
N GLY A 37 8.64 5.29 8.86
CA GLY A 37 8.56 5.46 7.41
C GLY A 37 7.27 4.91 6.83
N ASP A 38 7.25 4.78 5.48
CA ASP A 38 6.09 4.23 4.75
C ASP A 38 5.76 2.80 5.19
N GLY A 39 6.76 1.96 5.52
CA GLY A 39 6.54 0.60 6.03
C GLY A 39 5.75 0.57 7.34
N THR A 40 6.11 1.43 8.31
CA THR A 40 5.38 1.57 9.58
C THR A 40 3.94 2.05 9.34
N LEU A 41 3.74 2.91 8.35
CA LEU A 41 2.39 3.34 7.98
C LEU A 41 1.56 2.18 7.43
N LEU A 42 2.13 1.30 6.60
CA LEU A 42 1.43 0.11 6.09
C LEU A 42 1.01 -0.83 7.23
N GLU A 43 1.88 -1.06 8.23
CA GLU A 43 1.53 -1.81 9.45
C GLU A 43 0.40 -1.12 10.23
N THR A 44 0.45 0.20 10.35
CA THR A 44 -0.59 1.01 10.99
C THR A 44 -1.93 0.87 10.27
N ILE A 45 -1.94 0.84 8.95
CA ILE A 45 -3.15 0.65 8.13
C ILE A 45 -3.73 -0.76 8.33
N ALA A 46 -2.89 -1.78 8.39
CA ALA A 46 -3.31 -3.14 8.71
C ALA A 46 -3.91 -3.23 10.13
N PHE A 47 -3.43 -2.42 11.07
CA PHE A 47 -3.94 -2.35 12.43
C PHE A 47 -5.25 -1.56 12.54
N VAL A 48 -5.38 -0.41 11.87
CA VAL A 48 -6.55 0.48 12.00
C VAL A 48 -7.80 -0.06 11.31
N GLN A 49 -7.62 -0.92 10.32
CA GLN A 49 -8.68 -1.57 9.55
C GLN A 49 -9.82 -0.61 9.14
N ASN A 50 -11.07 -1.06 9.23
CA ASN A 50 -12.27 -0.30 8.89
C ASN A 50 -12.83 0.54 10.05
N SER A 51 -11.98 0.92 11.03
CA SER A 51 -12.41 1.73 12.19
C SER A 51 -12.93 3.11 11.83
N GLY A 52 -12.53 3.64 10.66
CA GLY A 52 -12.78 5.02 10.26
C GLY A 52 -11.86 6.04 10.93
N ILE A 53 -10.94 5.60 11.81
CA ILE A 53 -9.99 6.48 12.49
C ILE A 53 -8.95 6.99 11.48
N PRO A 54 -8.80 8.30 11.30
CA PRO A 54 -7.80 8.85 10.39
C PRO A 54 -6.38 8.67 10.94
N VAL A 55 -5.44 8.43 10.02
CA VAL A 55 -4.03 8.17 10.33
C VAL A 55 -3.18 9.36 9.92
N LEU A 56 -2.33 9.84 10.82
CA LEU A 56 -1.27 10.80 10.54
C LEU A 56 0.09 10.11 10.52
N GLY A 57 0.76 10.09 9.37
CA GLY A 57 2.12 9.59 9.25
C GLY A 57 3.15 10.67 9.58
N ILE A 58 3.96 10.41 10.60
CA ILE A 58 5.11 11.25 10.99
C ILE A 58 6.39 10.50 10.61
N ASN A 59 7.13 11.07 9.68
CA ASN A 59 8.35 10.46 9.17
C ASN A 59 9.51 10.71 10.14
N THR A 60 10.13 9.66 10.66
CA THR A 60 11.30 9.75 11.54
C THR A 60 12.62 9.46 10.84
N GLY A 61 12.60 9.32 9.52
CA GLY A 61 13.77 8.99 8.71
C GLY A 61 13.77 9.73 7.37
N ARG A 62 14.05 9.00 6.28
CA ARG A 62 13.98 9.59 4.93
C ARG A 62 12.53 9.81 4.53
N LEU A 63 12.21 11.00 4.05
CA LEU A 63 10.87 11.37 3.59
C LEU A 63 10.29 10.28 2.67
N GLY A 64 9.12 9.74 3.04
CA GLY A 64 8.34 8.77 2.26
C GLY A 64 7.37 9.44 1.27
N PHE A 65 6.58 8.64 0.57
CA PHE A 65 5.43 9.13 -0.20
C PHE A 65 4.15 9.20 0.64
N LEU A 66 4.11 8.47 1.75
CA LEU A 66 2.92 8.32 2.61
C LEU A 66 3.04 9.10 3.91
N ALA A 67 4.16 8.97 4.62
CA ALA A 67 4.42 9.71 5.85
C ALA A 67 4.92 11.11 5.49
N GLY A 68 4.02 12.10 5.56
CA GLY A 68 4.23 13.43 5.00
C GLY A 68 4.66 14.51 5.99
N VAL A 69 4.66 14.24 7.31
CA VAL A 69 5.08 15.20 8.35
C VAL A 69 6.50 14.88 8.79
N THR A 70 7.39 15.87 8.74
CA THR A 70 8.76 15.71 9.26
C THR A 70 8.81 15.98 10.78
N PRO A 71 9.85 15.51 11.50
CA PRO A 71 9.99 15.77 12.93
C PRO A 71 10.05 17.27 13.26
N GLU A 72 10.61 18.09 12.38
CA GLU A 72 10.70 19.55 12.54
C GLU A 72 9.32 20.20 12.45
N GLU A 73 8.47 19.70 11.55
CA GLU A 73 7.08 20.15 11.40
C GLU A 73 6.18 19.60 12.52
N ALA A 74 6.62 18.55 13.22
CA ALA A 74 5.85 17.89 14.26
C ALA A 74 5.58 18.78 15.48
N SER A 75 6.40 19.80 15.75
CA SER A 75 6.22 20.69 16.90
C SER A 75 4.89 21.47 16.90
N GLY A 76 4.26 21.63 15.73
CA GLY A 76 2.97 22.33 15.57
C GLY A 76 1.77 21.44 15.27
N PHE A 77 1.97 20.14 15.01
CA PHE A 77 0.88 19.29 14.51
C PHE A 77 -0.24 19.07 15.55
N ALA A 78 0.10 18.99 16.84
CA ALA A 78 -0.89 18.76 17.88
C ALA A 78 -1.95 19.88 17.93
N ALA A 79 -1.51 21.15 17.86
CA ALA A 79 -2.42 22.28 17.81
C ALA A 79 -3.31 22.25 16.55
N ARG A 80 -2.75 21.87 15.40
CA ARG A 80 -3.46 21.75 14.14
C ARG A 80 -4.47 20.58 14.15
N LEU A 81 -4.13 19.44 14.77
CA LEU A 81 -5.06 18.34 14.98
C LEU A 81 -6.22 18.76 15.88
N LEU A 82 -5.95 19.37 17.02
CA LEU A 82 -6.97 19.83 17.96
C LEU A 82 -7.90 20.89 17.36
N SER A 83 -7.35 21.79 16.53
CA SER A 83 -8.13 22.81 15.82
C SER A 83 -8.76 22.30 14.51
N LYS A 84 -8.58 21.01 14.18
CA LYS A 84 -9.08 20.37 12.93
C LYS A 84 -8.63 21.07 11.65
N GLN A 85 -7.43 21.68 11.65
CA GLN A 85 -6.84 22.35 10.48
C GLN A 85 -6.10 21.36 9.57
N TYR A 86 -6.81 20.38 9.05
CA TYR A 86 -6.30 19.35 8.14
C TYR A 86 -7.38 18.89 7.17
N ALA A 87 -6.95 18.27 6.07
CA ALA A 87 -7.81 17.57 5.15
C ALA A 87 -7.68 16.04 5.34
N LEU A 88 -8.73 15.31 5.01
CA LEU A 88 -8.71 13.85 4.94
C LEU A 88 -8.50 13.41 3.50
N ASP A 89 -7.38 12.75 3.27
CA ASP A 89 -7.01 12.14 1.99
C ASP A 89 -7.45 10.66 2.02
N LYS A 90 -8.55 10.37 1.32
CA LYS A 90 -9.17 9.05 1.30
C LYS A 90 -8.49 8.15 0.28
N ARG A 91 -7.80 7.12 0.76
CA ARG A 91 -7.06 6.15 -0.06
C ARG A 91 -7.86 4.91 -0.36
N THR A 92 -7.93 4.57 -1.64
CA THR A 92 -8.51 3.32 -2.11
C THR A 92 -7.58 2.16 -1.76
N LEU A 93 -8.18 1.04 -1.36
CA LEU A 93 -7.50 -0.22 -1.08
C LEU A 93 -7.90 -1.24 -2.14
N LEU A 94 -7.02 -2.20 -2.40
CA LEU A 94 -7.40 -3.45 -3.06
C LEU A 94 -7.52 -4.56 -2.01
N ARG A 95 -8.27 -5.62 -2.31
CA ARG A 95 -8.36 -6.81 -1.46
C ARG A 95 -8.24 -8.09 -2.27
N VAL A 96 -7.73 -9.13 -1.63
CA VAL A 96 -7.82 -10.51 -2.09
C VAL A 96 -9.15 -11.07 -1.62
N ASP A 97 -10.10 -11.23 -2.53
CA ASP A 97 -11.45 -11.71 -2.25
C ASP A 97 -11.49 -13.25 -2.19
N ARG A 98 -10.59 -13.90 -2.95
CA ARG A 98 -10.38 -15.35 -2.93
C ARG A 98 -8.90 -15.69 -3.14
N PRO A 99 -8.40 -16.74 -2.49
CA PRO A 99 -9.05 -17.43 -1.38
C PRO A 99 -9.14 -16.52 -0.14
N ASP A 100 -10.24 -16.63 0.60
CA ASP A 100 -10.56 -15.78 1.76
C ASP A 100 -9.62 -16.01 2.96
N ASP A 101 -9.00 -17.18 3.04
CA ASP A 101 -8.06 -17.57 4.09
C ASP A 101 -6.59 -17.23 3.79
N LEU A 102 -6.24 -16.81 2.56
CA LEU A 102 -4.84 -16.60 2.17
C LEU A 102 -4.13 -15.55 3.04
N PHE A 103 -4.80 -14.46 3.38
CA PHE A 103 -4.27 -13.40 4.24
C PHE A 103 -5.06 -13.22 5.54
N GLY A 104 -6.09 -14.04 5.78
CA GLY A 104 -6.95 -13.96 6.95
C GLY A 104 -7.76 -12.67 7.00
N ASP A 105 -8.04 -12.16 8.21
CA ASP A 105 -8.91 -11.00 8.44
C ASP A 105 -8.41 -9.69 7.80
N VAL A 106 -7.09 -9.57 7.58
CA VAL A 106 -6.49 -8.39 6.94
C VAL A 106 -6.10 -8.75 5.50
N ASN A 107 -7.10 -8.96 4.66
CA ASN A 107 -6.94 -9.41 3.27
C ASN A 107 -6.88 -8.26 2.24
N TYR A 108 -6.55 -7.03 2.65
CA TYR A 108 -6.46 -5.83 1.81
C TYR A 108 -5.07 -5.19 1.87
N ALA A 109 -4.75 -4.37 0.87
CA ALA A 109 -3.52 -3.61 0.75
C ALA A 109 -3.77 -2.15 0.39
N LEU A 110 -2.90 -1.27 0.90
CA LEU A 110 -2.84 0.13 0.50
C LEU A 110 -2.07 0.30 -0.81
N ASN A 111 -0.95 -0.41 -0.95
CA ASN A 111 -0.09 -0.29 -2.13
C ASN A 111 -0.45 -1.33 -3.19
N GLU A 112 -0.14 -2.60 -2.95
CA GLU A 112 -0.24 -3.62 -3.98
C GLU A 112 -0.43 -5.04 -3.46
N PHE A 113 -0.94 -5.87 -4.35
CA PHE A 113 -0.83 -7.32 -4.32
C PHE A 113 0.20 -7.76 -5.35
N THR A 114 1.08 -8.70 -5.00
CA THR A 114 2.01 -9.31 -5.95
C THR A 114 1.91 -10.82 -5.96
N VAL A 115 2.12 -11.41 -7.14
CA VAL A 115 2.43 -12.83 -7.31
C VAL A 115 3.85 -12.92 -7.82
N GLN A 116 4.67 -13.77 -7.19
CA GLN A 116 6.07 -13.96 -7.55
C GLN A 116 6.47 -15.42 -7.50
N ARG A 117 7.51 -15.76 -8.27
CA ARG A 117 8.19 -17.04 -8.11
C ARG A 117 8.87 -17.12 -6.74
N ARG A 118 8.83 -18.29 -6.14
CA ARG A 118 9.52 -18.56 -4.87
C ARG A 118 11.00 -18.86 -5.09
N GLU A 119 11.34 -19.54 -6.18
CA GLU A 119 12.69 -19.95 -6.49
C GLU A 119 13.21 -19.29 -7.78
N SER A 120 14.51 -19.07 -7.89
CA SER A 120 15.14 -18.28 -8.96
C SER A 120 15.15 -18.94 -10.34
N SER A 121 14.78 -20.23 -10.47
CA SER A 121 15.10 -21.04 -11.65
C SER A 121 14.00 -21.20 -12.69
N ALA A 122 12.77 -20.81 -12.42
CA ALA A 122 11.67 -20.99 -13.38
C ALA A 122 10.73 -19.79 -13.42
N MET A 123 10.43 -19.33 -14.62
CA MET A 123 9.43 -18.30 -14.86
C MET A 123 8.02 -18.83 -14.58
N LEU A 124 7.12 -17.91 -14.26
CA LEU A 124 5.70 -18.19 -14.09
C LEU A 124 4.94 -17.90 -15.36
N THR A 125 3.86 -18.63 -15.56
CA THR A 125 2.77 -18.25 -16.47
C THR A 125 1.59 -17.81 -15.63
N ILE A 126 1.26 -16.53 -15.70
CA ILE A 126 0.18 -15.93 -14.90
C ILE A 126 -0.98 -15.60 -15.85
N HIS A 127 -1.97 -16.47 -15.87
CA HIS A 127 -3.19 -16.26 -16.62
C HIS A 127 -4.03 -15.22 -15.90
N THR A 128 -4.41 -14.17 -16.60
CA THR A 128 -5.10 -13.00 -16.03
C THR A 128 -6.39 -12.71 -16.78
N TRP A 129 -7.47 -12.53 -16.03
CA TRP A 129 -8.77 -12.08 -16.54
C TRP A 129 -9.18 -10.80 -15.84
N VAL A 130 -9.83 -9.90 -16.55
CA VAL A 130 -10.43 -8.68 -16.03
C VAL A 130 -11.92 -8.71 -16.37
N ASN A 131 -12.78 -8.62 -15.36
CA ASN A 131 -14.24 -8.69 -15.49
C ASN A 131 -14.73 -9.94 -16.26
N GLY A 132 -14.03 -11.06 -16.09
CA GLY A 132 -14.34 -12.33 -16.73
C GLY A 132 -13.76 -12.48 -18.17
N GLU A 133 -13.25 -11.41 -18.79
CA GLU A 133 -12.57 -11.44 -20.07
C GLU A 133 -11.10 -11.80 -19.89
N PHE A 134 -10.59 -12.74 -20.73
CA PHE A 134 -9.19 -13.11 -20.72
C PHE A 134 -8.33 -11.96 -21.25
N LEU A 135 -7.41 -11.47 -20.40
CA LEU A 135 -6.50 -10.38 -20.75
C LEU A 135 -5.23 -10.93 -21.40
N ASN A 136 -4.50 -11.76 -20.67
CA ASN A 136 -3.18 -12.25 -21.11
C ASN A 136 -2.71 -13.42 -20.24
N ALA A 137 -1.76 -14.20 -20.78
CA ALA A 137 -0.91 -15.11 -20.02
C ALA A 137 0.49 -14.49 -19.92
N TYR A 138 0.80 -13.89 -18.76
CA TYR A 138 2.09 -13.25 -18.54
C TYR A 138 3.15 -14.31 -18.26
N TRP A 139 4.16 -14.37 -19.11
CA TRP A 139 5.35 -15.16 -18.86
C TRP A 139 6.41 -14.26 -18.24
N ALA A 140 6.55 -14.32 -16.91
CA ALA A 140 7.25 -13.32 -16.13
C ALA A 140 7.76 -13.87 -14.79
N ASP A 141 8.59 -13.11 -14.08
CA ASP A 141 8.99 -13.41 -12.69
C ASP A 141 7.84 -13.21 -11.70
N GLY A 142 6.84 -12.44 -12.08
CA GLY A 142 5.66 -12.16 -11.28
C GLY A 142 4.74 -11.12 -11.93
N LEU A 143 3.71 -10.73 -11.17
CA LEU A 143 2.74 -9.72 -11.56
C LEU A 143 2.34 -8.90 -10.34
N ILE A 144 2.26 -7.59 -10.52
CA ILE A 144 1.80 -6.63 -9.50
C ILE A 144 0.43 -6.12 -9.90
N ILE A 145 -0.50 -6.08 -8.95
CA ILE A 145 -1.74 -5.31 -9.03
C ILE A 145 -1.64 -4.18 -8.02
N SER A 146 -1.56 -2.95 -8.48
CA SER A 146 -1.30 -1.79 -7.63
C SER A 146 -2.45 -0.80 -7.62
N THR A 147 -2.67 -0.21 -6.44
CA THR A 147 -3.56 0.95 -6.25
C THR A 147 -2.88 2.23 -6.74
N PRO A 148 -3.58 3.37 -6.82
CA PRO A 148 -2.94 4.66 -7.07
C PRO A 148 -1.85 5.00 -6.04
N THR A 149 -2.05 4.65 -4.79
CA THR A 149 -1.05 4.84 -3.73
C THR A 149 0.21 4.01 -4.00
N GLY A 150 0.04 2.73 -4.32
CA GLY A 150 1.13 1.80 -4.65
C GLY A 150 1.82 2.09 -5.98
N SER A 151 1.26 2.96 -6.83
CA SER A 151 1.93 3.37 -8.08
C SER A 151 3.29 4.06 -7.85
N THR A 152 3.55 4.53 -6.64
CA THR A 152 4.84 5.10 -6.21
C THR A 152 5.72 4.09 -5.46
N ALA A 153 5.26 2.83 -5.29
CA ALA A 153 5.95 1.75 -4.59
C ALA A 153 6.59 0.74 -5.57
N TYR A 154 6.37 -0.54 -5.40
CA TYR A 154 7.03 -1.57 -6.20
C TYR A 154 6.67 -1.50 -7.69
N SER A 155 5.43 -1.15 -8.02
CA SER A 155 4.99 -0.93 -9.40
C SER A 155 5.86 0.08 -10.14
N LEU A 156 6.25 1.20 -9.49
CA LEU A 156 7.14 2.20 -10.09
C LEU A 156 8.50 1.61 -10.47
N SER A 157 9.09 0.81 -9.58
CA SER A 157 10.39 0.15 -9.82
C SER A 157 10.35 -0.83 -11.01
N CYS A 158 9.16 -1.32 -11.35
CA CYS A 158 8.91 -2.24 -12.46
C CYS A 158 8.39 -1.54 -13.73
N GLY A 159 8.48 -0.21 -13.79
CA GLY A 159 8.07 0.58 -14.95
C GLY A 159 6.58 0.90 -15.02
N GLY A 160 5.84 0.70 -13.91
CA GLY A 160 4.45 1.12 -13.82
C GLY A 160 4.30 2.66 -13.86
N PRO A 161 3.16 3.18 -14.34
CA PRO A 161 2.91 4.62 -14.38
C PRO A 161 2.67 5.19 -12.99
N LEU A 162 3.06 6.44 -12.78
CA LEU A 162 2.65 7.21 -11.61
C LEU A 162 1.16 7.59 -11.75
N MET A 163 0.39 7.33 -10.70
CA MET A 163 -1.01 7.73 -10.62
C MET A 163 -1.22 8.73 -9.48
N ILE A 164 -2.12 9.69 -9.69
CA ILE A 164 -2.56 10.57 -8.61
C ILE A 164 -3.36 9.76 -7.57
N PRO A 165 -3.26 10.08 -6.27
CA PRO A 165 -3.85 9.25 -5.20
C PRO A 165 -5.35 9.02 -5.29
N ASP A 166 -6.10 9.94 -5.87
CA ASP A 166 -7.55 9.89 -6.04
C ASP A 166 -8.00 9.31 -7.40
N ALA A 167 -7.06 8.80 -8.21
CA ALA A 167 -7.40 8.08 -9.44
C ALA A 167 -8.28 6.86 -9.12
N LYS A 168 -9.35 6.69 -9.91
CA LYS A 168 -10.24 5.53 -9.82
C LYS A 168 -9.74 4.41 -10.73
N SER A 169 -8.53 3.94 -10.48
CA SER A 169 -7.88 2.97 -11.35
C SER A 169 -6.93 2.08 -10.55
N PHE A 170 -6.70 0.88 -11.06
CA PHE A 170 -5.60 0.00 -10.68
C PHE A 170 -4.62 -0.11 -11.83
N VAL A 171 -3.40 -0.56 -11.55
CA VAL A 171 -2.43 -0.89 -12.57
C VAL A 171 -1.95 -2.32 -12.42
N ILE A 172 -1.92 -3.04 -13.54
CA ILE A 172 -1.34 -4.38 -13.67
C ILE A 172 0.07 -4.20 -14.24
N THR A 173 1.09 -4.51 -13.46
CA THR A 173 2.50 -4.33 -13.83
C THR A 173 3.22 -5.67 -13.81
N PRO A 174 3.71 -6.18 -14.95
CA PRO A 174 4.49 -7.42 -14.99
C PRO A 174 5.90 -7.22 -14.43
N LEU A 175 6.41 -8.24 -13.73
CA LEU A 175 7.77 -8.30 -13.21
C LEU A 175 8.67 -9.00 -14.20
N SER A 176 9.65 -8.31 -14.77
CA SER A 176 10.62 -8.87 -15.72
C SER A 176 9.96 -9.79 -16.77
N PRO A 177 8.99 -9.32 -17.54
CA PRO A 177 8.29 -10.16 -18.51
C PRO A 177 9.24 -10.58 -19.63
N HIS A 178 9.08 -11.82 -20.11
CA HIS A 178 9.86 -12.32 -21.22
C HIS A 178 9.36 -11.79 -22.57
N ASN A 179 8.10 -11.43 -22.65
CA ASN A 179 7.50 -10.85 -23.86
C ASN A 179 7.77 -9.35 -23.92
N LEU A 180 8.54 -8.90 -24.90
CA LEU A 180 8.93 -7.50 -25.09
C LEU A 180 7.75 -6.55 -25.37
N ASN A 181 6.61 -7.07 -25.80
CA ASN A 181 5.41 -6.28 -26.13
C ASN A 181 4.47 -6.06 -24.92
N VAL A 182 4.81 -6.62 -23.77
CA VAL A 182 3.99 -6.49 -22.55
C VAL A 182 4.41 -5.25 -21.79
N CYS A 183 3.44 -4.39 -21.52
CA CYS A 183 3.62 -3.16 -20.73
C CYS A 183 2.60 -3.11 -19.60
N PRO A 184 2.81 -2.26 -18.59
CA PRO A 184 1.81 -2.01 -17.56
C PRO A 184 0.49 -1.53 -18.14
N LEU A 185 -0.62 -2.03 -17.60
CA LEU A 185 -1.98 -1.72 -18.03
C LEU A 185 -2.76 -1.06 -16.88
N VAL A 186 -3.33 0.10 -17.16
CA VAL A 186 -4.24 0.79 -16.23
C VAL A 186 -5.68 0.35 -16.52
N ILE A 187 -6.40 -0.04 -15.48
CA ILE A 187 -7.79 -0.48 -15.53
C ILE A 187 -8.63 0.27 -14.49
N PRO A 188 -9.96 0.36 -14.63
CA PRO A 188 -10.84 0.91 -13.60
C PRO A 188 -10.70 0.17 -12.27
N ASP A 189 -10.80 0.89 -11.13
CA ASP A 189 -10.66 0.29 -9.79
C ASP A 189 -11.84 -0.57 -9.35
N ASP A 190 -12.97 -0.52 -10.07
CA ASP A 190 -14.13 -1.39 -9.88
C ASP A 190 -14.03 -2.72 -10.64
N SER A 191 -12.93 -2.95 -11.34
CA SER A 191 -12.66 -4.21 -12.05
C SER A 191 -12.43 -5.36 -11.08
N VAL A 192 -12.90 -6.54 -11.46
CA VAL A 192 -12.58 -7.81 -10.81
C VAL A 192 -11.46 -8.49 -11.57
N ILE A 193 -10.33 -8.70 -10.91
CA ILE A 193 -9.14 -9.32 -11.51
C ILE A 193 -9.06 -10.76 -10.99
N LYS A 194 -8.97 -11.72 -11.93
CA LYS A 194 -8.73 -13.11 -11.60
C LYS A 194 -7.37 -13.54 -12.12
N LEU A 195 -6.61 -14.21 -11.25
CA LEU A 195 -5.30 -14.76 -11.57
C LEU A 195 -5.31 -16.27 -11.34
N LYS A 196 -4.67 -17.02 -12.28
CA LYS A 196 -4.30 -18.41 -12.10
C LYS A 196 -2.83 -18.55 -12.48
N VAL A 197 -2.05 -19.19 -11.59
CA VAL A 197 -0.60 -19.25 -11.75
C VAL A 197 -0.17 -20.67 -12.05
N GLU A 198 0.68 -20.81 -13.06
CA GLU A 198 1.31 -22.06 -13.46
C GLU A 198 2.83 -21.90 -13.45
N GLY A 199 3.55 -22.94 -13.10
CA GLY A 199 5.00 -22.96 -13.07
C GLY A 199 5.55 -24.35 -12.73
N ARG A 200 6.87 -24.47 -12.72
CA ARG A 200 7.54 -25.73 -12.37
C ARG A 200 7.52 -26.01 -10.85
N SER A 201 7.44 -24.96 -10.05
CA SER A 201 7.31 -25.09 -8.60
C SER A 201 5.86 -25.40 -8.25
N PRO A 202 5.60 -26.27 -7.24
CA PRO A 202 4.26 -26.50 -6.75
C PRO A 202 3.72 -25.36 -5.87
N GLN A 203 4.56 -24.39 -5.51
CA GLN A 203 4.21 -23.25 -4.66
C GLN A 203 4.74 -21.94 -5.23
N PHE A 204 3.93 -20.92 -5.08
CA PHE A 204 4.20 -19.53 -5.44
C PHE A 204 4.11 -18.63 -4.23
N LEU A 205 4.65 -17.43 -4.33
CA LEU A 205 4.59 -16.42 -3.30
C LEU A 205 3.58 -15.35 -3.67
N ALA A 206 2.66 -15.07 -2.76
CA ALA A 206 1.80 -13.90 -2.81
C ALA A 206 2.22 -12.90 -1.73
N THR A 207 2.29 -11.62 -2.09
CA THR A 207 2.49 -10.53 -1.11
C THR A 207 1.33 -9.55 -1.17
N LEU A 208 0.91 -9.07 -0.01
CA LEU A 208 -0.13 -8.06 0.16
C LEU A 208 0.44 -6.94 1.04
N ASP A 209 0.88 -5.83 0.43
CA ASP A 209 1.84 -4.89 1.00
C ASP A 209 3.10 -5.64 1.51
N ALA A 210 3.42 -5.60 2.80
CA ALA A 210 4.59 -6.28 3.37
C ALA A 210 4.31 -7.72 3.89
N ARG A 211 3.11 -8.26 3.68
CA ARG A 211 2.70 -9.57 4.22
C ARG A 211 2.80 -10.65 3.16
N GLU A 212 3.60 -11.68 3.42
CA GLU A 212 3.85 -12.78 2.49
C GLU A 212 3.06 -14.04 2.84
N ARG A 213 2.60 -14.76 1.83
CA ARG A 213 1.94 -16.07 1.93
C ARG A 213 2.32 -16.94 0.74
N SER A 214 2.44 -18.25 0.98
CA SER A 214 2.62 -19.23 -0.09
C SER A 214 1.28 -19.82 -0.49
N PHE A 215 1.10 -20.10 -1.79
CA PHE A 215 -0.09 -20.76 -2.34
C PHE A 215 0.29 -21.74 -3.45
N GLY A 216 -0.61 -22.69 -3.76
CA GLY A 216 -0.38 -23.75 -4.74
C GLY A 216 -0.94 -23.43 -6.13
N THR A 217 -0.62 -24.31 -7.10
CA THR A 217 -1.02 -24.19 -8.52
C THR A 217 -2.54 -24.19 -8.76
N ASP A 218 -3.30 -24.86 -7.89
CA ASP A 218 -4.76 -24.99 -8.05
C ASP A 218 -5.55 -23.80 -7.48
N THR A 219 -4.82 -22.78 -6.97
CA THR A 219 -5.42 -21.61 -6.36
C THR A 219 -5.82 -20.58 -7.39
N GLU A 220 -7.11 -20.22 -7.43
CA GLU A 220 -7.58 -19.03 -8.14
C GLU A 220 -7.56 -17.84 -7.19
N ILE A 221 -6.87 -16.76 -7.59
CA ILE A 221 -6.80 -15.53 -6.82
C ILE A 221 -7.75 -14.53 -7.46
N ILE A 222 -8.67 -13.98 -6.67
CA ILE A 222 -9.58 -12.91 -7.09
C ILE A 222 -9.25 -11.66 -6.31
N ILE A 223 -8.97 -10.58 -7.05
CA ILE A 223 -8.61 -9.28 -6.49
C ILE A 223 -9.65 -8.27 -6.94
N ARG A 224 -10.07 -7.41 -6.04
CA ARG A 224 -10.98 -6.29 -6.31
C ARG A 224 -10.74 -5.12 -5.37
N ARG A 225 -11.42 -4.03 -5.60
CA ARG A 225 -11.42 -2.89 -4.68
C ARG A 225 -12.06 -3.28 -3.36
N GLU A 226 -11.46 -2.79 -2.26
CA GLU A 226 -12.04 -2.88 -0.93
C GLU A 226 -13.22 -1.90 -0.79
N ASP A 227 -14.22 -2.28 0.00
CA ASP A 227 -15.45 -1.52 0.19
C ASP A 227 -15.26 -0.28 1.07
N PHE A 228 -14.24 -0.27 1.94
CA PHE A 228 -13.88 0.89 2.75
C PHE A 228 -12.61 1.57 2.23
N LYS A 229 -12.37 2.78 2.71
CA LYS A 229 -11.16 3.57 2.43
C LYS A 229 -10.46 3.93 3.71
N ILE A 230 -9.13 4.04 3.64
CA ILE A 230 -8.33 4.63 4.71
C ILE A 230 -8.28 6.14 4.53
N SER A 231 -8.41 6.87 5.63
CA SER A 231 -8.26 8.31 5.66
C SER A 231 -6.88 8.68 6.20
N LEU A 232 -6.03 9.28 5.37
CA LEU A 232 -4.77 9.87 5.81
C LEU A 232 -4.99 11.35 6.13
N ILE A 233 -4.42 11.82 7.23
CA ILE A 233 -4.42 13.25 7.55
C ILE A 233 -3.36 13.95 6.71
N ARG A 234 -3.74 15.03 6.02
CA ARG A 234 -2.84 15.91 5.27
C ARG A 234 -3.03 17.35 5.72
N PHE A 235 -1.94 18.01 5.99
CA PHE A 235 -1.94 19.45 6.19
C PHE A 235 -1.95 20.17 4.83
N HIS A 236 -2.53 21.36 4.77
CA HIS A 236 -2.83 22.05 3.51
C HIS A 236 -1.61 22.38 2.63
N GLU A 237 -0.43 22.43 3.21
CA GLU A 237 0.82 22.75 2.51
C GLU A 237 1.43 21.53 1.78
N GLN A 238 0.88 20.32 2.00
CA GLN A 238 1.40 19.08 1.43
C GLN A 238 0.71 18.76 0.10
N HIS A 239 1.45 18.89 -1.00
CA HIS A 239 0.95 18.59 -2.34
C HIS A 239 1.65 17.39 -2.95
N PHE A 240 0.89 16.47 -3.53
CA PHE A 240 1.41 15.25 -4.16
C PHE A 240 2.49 15.53 -5.21
N PHE A 241 2.29 16.53 -6.08
CA PHE A 241 3.28 16.88 -7.10
C PHE A 241 4.57 17.47 -6.52
N GLN A 242 4.50 18.12 -5.37
CA GLN A 242 5.69 18.58 -4.65
C GLN A 242 6.49 17.37 -4.14
N THR A 243 5.80 16.39 -3.55
CA THR A 243 6.42 15.13 -3.09
C THR A 243 7.09 14.41 -4.25
N ILE A 244 6.43 14.29 -5.42
CA ILE A 244 7.02 13.69 -6.63
C ILE A 244 8.32 14.40 -7.02
N ARG A 245 8.29 15.74 -7.15
CA ARG A 245 9.49 16.51 -7.51
C ARG A 245 10.64 16.31 -6.54
N GLN A 246 10.35 16.34 -5.24
CA GLN A 246 11.36 16.16 -4.20
C GLN A 246 11.93 14.73 -4.19
N LYS A 247 11.07 13.73 -4.37
CA LYS A 247 11.46 12.32 -4.27
C LYS A 247 12.14 11.79 -5.53
N LEU A 248 11.66 12.19 -6.69
CA LEU A 248 12.15 11.72 -7.98
C LEU A 248 13.10 12.72 -8.66
N ASN A 249 13.45 13.82 -7.97
CA ASN A 249 14.32 14.90 -8.49
C ASN A 249 13.83 15.48 -9.82
N TRP A 250 12.50 15.51 -10.05
CA TRP A 250 11.96 16.08 -11.27
C TRP A 250 12.20 17.59 -11.34
N GLY A 251 12.74 18.06 -12.47
CA GLY A 251 13.07 19.47 -12.67
C GLY A 251 14.34 19.94 -11.96
N GLN A 252 15.11 19.02 -11.36
CA GLN A 252 16.40 19.35 -10.71
C GLN A 252 17.61 19.08 -11.64
N ASP A 253 17.41 19.12 -12.94
CA ASP A 253 18.55 19.04 -13.89
C ASP A 253 19.43 20.27 -13.73
N ARG A 254 20.73 20.08 -13.44
CA ARG A 254 21.71 21.15 -13.25
C ARG A 254 21.99 22.00 -14.50
N ARG A 255 21.31 21.71 -15.59
CA ARG A 255 21.42 22.43 -16.87
C ARG A 255 20.33 23.47 -17.11
N ASN A 256 19.42 23.64 -16.15
CA ASN A 256 18.40 24.70 -16.14
C ASN A 256 18.68 25.70 -15.02
#